data_712ea02bd862670fca875eb923fdcece
#
_entry.id   712ea02bd862670fca875eb923fdcece
#
_cell.length_a   1.000
_cell.length_b   1.000
_cell.length_c   1.000
_cell.angle_alpha   90.00
_cell.angle_beta   90.00
_cell.angle_gamma   90.00
#
_symmetry.space_group_name_H-M   'P 1'
#
loop_
_entity.id
_entity.type
_entity.pdbx_description
1 polymer ?
#
loop_
_entity_poly.entity_id
_entity_poly.type
_entity_poly.pdbx_seq_one_letter_code
_entity_poly.pdbx_strand_id
1 'polypeptide(L)'
;MHNEPMKTDNSNCQASSRRGFLTLAAISTAAVSGSLSGSWKNAQAQEQPQASASKWITPPEKRILLSCKLSMIKGDIDGKPITLAQRLGLAKQAGFDGVDFDEAGRFTVEEARAAVQESGVFCHNAINHAHWDKRLTSADPEVRSAGVANITHCLRVAHAIGGSGVLIVVGRGDDGTESEVNQRAKQEIKKLLPLAASLGQPILIENVWNKLHYDHDAPPEQSPNRFIDFVDSFKSPWVGMYYDIGNHWKYGQPRDWLNAFAHRAVKLDVKGFSRAKNKFVDITSPEDDVPWDQVRMGLDDIGWSGWTTAEVGGGGVDRLTLVREQMQKAFGV
;
A
#
# COMPACT_ATOMS: atom_id res chain seq x y z
N MET A 1 42.35 -45.64 -29.93
CA MET A 1 41.56 -46.31 -30.95
C MET A 1 40.34 -45.45 -31.20
N HIS A 2 40.35 -44.81 -32.35
CA HIS A 2 39.30 -44.43 -33.28
C HIS A 2 38.08 -43.68 -32.71
N ASN A 3 37.93 -42.37 -32.94
CA ASN A 3 37.44 -41.67 -34.16
C ASN A 3 35.99 -42.00 -34.40
N GLU A 4 35.05 -41.10 -34.60
CA GLU A 4 34.99 -39.96 -35.52
C GLU A 4 33.79 -39.02 -35.17
N PRO A 5 33.71 -37.78 -35.68
CA PRO A 5 32.70 -36.78 -35.33
C PRO A 5 31.48 -36.85 -36.25
N MET A 6 30.30 -36.55 -35.71
CA MET A 6 29.06 -36.40 -36.52
C MET A 6 28.75 -34.94 -36.82
N LYS A 7 28.38 -34.79 -38.08
CA LYS A 7 28.18 -33.61 -38.90
C LYS A 7 27.10 -32.65 -38.41
N THR A 8 27.39 -31.39 -38.58
CA THR A 8 26.45 -30.25 -38.61
C THR A 8 25.45 -30.42 -39.79
N ASP A 9 24.18 -30.22 -39.46
CA ASP A 9 23.17 -29.97 -40.48
C ASP A 9 22.53 -28.60 -40.23
N ASN A 10 22.79 -27.72 -41.20
CA ASN A 10 22.24 -26.37 -41.30
C ASN A 10 20.92 -26.48 -42.09
N SER A 11 19.81 -26.23 -41.46
CA SER A 11 18.59 -25.94 -42.23
C SER A 11 18.04 -24.58 -41.85
N ASN A 12 18.16 -23.67 -42.79
CA ASN A 12 17.50 -22.38 -42.95
C ASN A 12 16.02 -22.43 -42.52
N CYS A 13 15.62 -21.53 -41.66
CA CYS A 13 14.22 -21.17 -41.54
C CYS A 13 14.08 -19.65 -41.76
N GLN A 14 13.53 -19.35 -42.93
CA GLN A 14 13.26 -17.99 -43.41
C GLN A 14 12.24 -17.27 -42.53
N ALA A 15 12.53 -16.04 -42.21
CA ALA A 15 11.59 -15.09 -41.62
C ALA A 15 10.48 -14.74 -42.65
N SER A 16 9.25 -15.10 -42.38
CA SER A 16 8.07 -14.57 -43.10
C SER A 16 7.49 -13.38 -42.38
N SER A 17 7.68 -12.21 -42.96
CA SER A 17 7.00 -10.97 -42.58
C SER A 17 5.51 -11.08 -42.96
N ARG A 18 4.61 -10.99 -42.00
CA ARG A 18 3.18 -10.78 -42.26
C ARG A 18 2.82 -9.34 -41.95
N ARG A 19 2.78 -8.53 -43.02
CA ARG A 19 2.02 -7.28 -43.04
C ARG A 19 0.55 -7.65 -43.24
N GLY A 20 -0.26 -7.47 -42.20
CA GLY A 20 -1.71 -7.60 -42.26
C GLY A 20 -2.36 -6.30 -42.70
N PHE A 21 -3.11 -6.36 -43.79
CA PHE A 21 -3.91 -5.28 -44.35
C PHE A 21 -5.08 -4.89 -43.43
N LEU A 22 -5.23 -3.59 -43.13
CA LEU A 22 -6.45 -3.02 -42.62
C LEU A 22 -7.44 -2.82 -43.79
N THR A 23 -8.51 -3.58 -43.80
CA THR A 23 -9.63 -3.37 -44.72
C THR A 23 -10.67 -2.49 -44.03
N LEU A 24 -10.82 -1.24 -44.46
CA LEU A 24 -11.96 -0.39 -44.09
C LEU A 24 -13.21 -0.92 -44.82
N ALA A 25 -14.20 -1.38 -44.04
CA ALA A 25 -15.56 -1.61 -44.55
C ALA A 25 -16.36 -0.31 -44.42
N ALA A 26 -16.68 0.29 -45.55
CA ALA A 26 -17.64 1.39 -45.59
C ALA A 26 -19.06 0.84 -45.48
N ILE A 27 -19.79 1.21 -44.44
CA ILE A 27 -21.22 0.92 -44.32
C ILE A 27 -22.00 2.10 -44.91
N SER A 28 -22.66 1.85 -46.04
CA SER A 28 -23.59 2.78 -46.70
C SER A 28 -24.90 2.84 -45.90
N THR A 29 -25.23 4.00 -45.37
CA THR A 29 -26.53 4.31 -44.76
C THR A 29 -27.57 4.55 -45.84
N ALA A 30 -28.51 3.65 -45.97
CA ALA A 30 -29.75 3.89 -46.75
C ALA A 30 -30.70 4.72 -45.86
N ALA A 31 -31.08 5.90 -46.35
CA ALA A 31 -32.09 6.72 -45.73
C ALA A 31 -33.47 6.16 -46.05
N VAL A 32 -34.19 5.77 -44.99
CA VAL A 32 -35.66 5.53 -45.06
C VAL A 32 -36.33 6.69 -44.40
N SER A 33 -36.95 7.56 -45.21
CA SER A 33 -37.84 8.62 -44.78
C SER A 33 -39.20 8.06 -44.43
N GLY A 34 -39.46 7.89 -43.15
CA GLY A 34 -40.81 7.59 -42.62
C GLY A 34 -41.22 8.69 -41.63
N SER A 35 -42.09 9.55 -42.06
CA SER A 35 -42.72 10.57 -41.22
C SER A 35 -43.72 9.92 -40.25
N LEU A 36 -43.36 9.90 -38.96
CA LEU A 36 -44.32 9.68 -37.88
C LEU A 36 -44.33 10.89 -36.96
N SER A 37 -45.37 11.70 -37.14
CA SER A 37 -45.78 12.79 -36.23
C SER A 37 -46.31 12.18 -34.95
N GLY A 38 -45.48 11.97 -33.98
CA GLY A 38 -45.84 11.61 -32.60
C GLY A 38 -45.54 12.77 -31.68
N SER A 39 -46.59 13.35 -31.15
CA SER A 39 -46.55 14.41 -30.12
C SER A 39 -45.83 13.93 -28.88
N TRP A 40 -44.60 14.36 -28.68
CA TRP A 40 -43.87 14.19 -27.42
C TRP A 40 -44.36 15.25 -26.43
N LYS A 41 -45.27 14.84 -25.54
CA LYS A 41 -45.60 15.63 -24.37
C LYS A 41 -44.36 15.82 -23.52
N ASN A 42 -44.06 17.07 -23.18
CA ASN A 42 -43.02 17.46 -22.24
C ASN A 42 -43.08 16.61 -20.97
N ALA A 43 -42.22 15.63 -20.86
CA ALA A 43 -41.86 15.06 -19.56
C ALA A 43 -41.01 16.13 -18.86
N GLN A 44 -41.59 16.83 -17.89
CA GLN A 44 -40.84 17.63 -16.95
C GLN A 44 -39.80 16.72 -16.34
N ALA A 45 -38.52 17.04 -16.57
CA ALA A 45 -37.41 16.42 -15.85
C ALA A 45 -37.66 16.71 -14.36
N GLN A 46 -38.07 15.69 -13.62
CA GLN A 46 -38.01 15.74 -12.17
C GLN A 46 -36.51 15.90 -11.86
N GLU A 47 -36.13 17.04 -11.29
CA GLU A 47 -34.82 17.21 -10.67
C GLU A 47 -34.69 16.09 -9.62
N GLN A 48 -33.88 15.11 -9.96
CA GLN A 48 -33.43 14.15 -8.95
C GLN A 48 -32.72 14.98 -7.88
N PRO A 49 -32.99 14.75 -6.58
CA PRO A 49 -32.29 15.44 -5.53
C PRO A 49 -30.78 15.16 -5.77
N GLN A 50 -30.02 16.23 -5.98
CA GLN A 50 -28.56 16.15 -6.03
C GLN A 50 -28.16 15.40 -4.77
N ALA A 51 -27.67 14.15 -4.94
CA ALA A 51 -27.03 13.43 -3.87
C ALA A 51 -25.95 14.38 -3.32
N SER A 52 -26.07 14.76 -2.06
CA SER A 52 -25.10 15.63 -1.39
C SER A 52 -23.72 15.04 -1.69
N ALA A 53 -22.87 15.83 -2.36
CA ALA A 53 -21.53 15.41 -2.72
C ALA A 53 -20.90 14.78 -1.48
N SER A 54 -20.61 13.50 -1.56
CA SER A 54 -20.03 12.75 -0.44
C SER A 54 -18.77 13.48 -0.02
N LYS A 55 -18.67 13.89 1.26
CA LYS A 55 -17.46 14.53 1.85
C LYS A 55 -16.18 13.70 1.70
N TRP A 56 -16.26 12.57 1.01
CA TRP A 56 -15.20 11.57 0.80
C TRP A 56 -14.59 11.60 -0.59
N ILE A 57 -15.07 12.44 -1.50
CA ILE A 57 -14.38 12.66 -2.76
C ILE A 57 -13.20 13.57 -2.45
N THR A 58 -12.00 12.97 -2.38
CA THR A 58 -10.76 13.73 -2.30
C THR A 58 -10.65 14.60 -3.53
N PRO A 59 -10.41 15.91 -3.39
CA PRO A 59 -10.14 16.75 -4.53
C PRO A 59 -9.01 16.18 -5.40
N PRO A 60 -9.12 16.18 -6.73
CA PRO A 60 -8.09 15.65 -7.62
C PRO A 60 -6.70 16.26 -7.42
N GLU A 61 -6.66 17.49 -6.93
CA GLU A 61 -5.44 18.24 -6.60
C GLU A 61 -4.80 17.83 -5.27
N LYS A 62 -5.52 17.10 -4.39
CA LYS A 62 -4.97 16.66 -3.10
C LYS A 62 -3.96 15.56 -3.32
N ARG A 63 -2.69 15.91 -3.15
CA ARG A 63 -1.56 15.00 -3.40
C ARG A 63 -1.28 14.04 -2.25
N ILE A 64 -1.45 14.51 -1.00
CA ILE A 64 -1.20 13.73 0.22
C ILE A 64 -2.55 13.39 0.87
N LEU A 65 -2.83 12.09 0.99
CA LEU A 65 -4.04 11.55 1.60
C LEU A 65 -3.73 11.07 3.01
N LEU A 66 -4.51 11.53 3.98
CA LEU A 66 -4.32 11.21 5.40
C LEU A 66 -5.19 10.03 5.80
N SER A 67 -4.59 9.01 6.40
CA SER A 67 -5.28 7.85 6.94
C SER A 67 -4.78 7.49 8.34
N CYS A 68 -5.52 6.62 9.03
CA CYS A 68 -5.09 6.01 10.28
C CYS A 68 -5.21 4.49 10.18
N LYS A 69 -4.47 3.76 11.01
CA LYS A 69 -4.65 2.30 11.12
C LYS A 69 -5.99 1.98 11.77
N LEU A 70 -6.65 0.90 11.32
CA LEU A 70 -7.90 0.41 11.92
C LEU A 70 -7.74 0.13 13.42
N SER A 71 -6.58 -0.43 13.83
CA SER A 71 -6.26 -0.71 15.23
C SER A 71 -6.24 0.53 16.13
N MET A 72 -6.03 1.72 15.57
CA MET A 72 -6.11 3.00 16.31
C MET A 72 -7.54 3.40 16.63
N ILE A 73 -8.54 2.87 15.93
CA ILE A 73 -9.93 3.26 16.07
C ILE A 73 -10.59 2.44 17.17
N LYS A 74 -11.17 3.10 18.17
CA LYS A 74 -11.84 2.45 19.30
C LYS A 74 -12.96 1.51 18.82
N GLY A 75 -13.02 0.32 19.40
CA GLY A 75 -14.02 -0.72 19.05
C GLY A 75 -15.32 -0.62 19.83
N ASP A 76 -15.52 0.43 20.62
CA ASP A 76 -16.71 0.67 21.43
C ASP A 76 -17.07 2.15 21.51
N ILE A 77 -18.33 2.44 21.81
CA ILE A 77 -18.85 3.77 22.18
C ILE A 77 -19.54 3.60 23.53
N ASP A 78 -19.10 4.36 24.53
CA ASP A 78 -19.61 4.31 25.91
C ASP A 78 -19.58 2.90 26.52
N GLY A 79 -18.50 2.14 26.21
CA GLY A 79 -18.31 0.76 26.67
C GLY A 79 -19.17 -0.29 25.94
N LYS A 80 -19.92 0.08 24.91
CA LYS A 80 -20.71 -0.84 24.09
C LYS A 80 -19.97 -1.14 22.80
N PRO A 81 -19.68 -2.42 22.48
CA PRO A 81 -19.07 -2.81 21.22
C PRO A 81 -19.83 -2.28 20.00
N ILE A 82 -19.09 -1.82 19.00
CA ILE A 82 -19.65 -1.35 17.73
C ILE A 82 -19.25 -2.27 16.58
N THR A 83 -20.02 -2.22 15.49
CA THR A 83 -19.71 -2.98 14.28
C THR A 83 -18.44 -2.45 13.60
N LEU A 84 -17.82 -3.27 12.73
CA LEU A 84 -16.69 -2.83 11.94
C LEU A 84 -17.01 -1.61 11.07
N ALA A 85 -18.21 -1.57 10.46
CA ALA A 85 -18.65 -0.43 9.67
C ALA A 85 -18.77 0.84 10.52
N GLN A 86 -19.35 0.74 11.72
CA GLN A 86 -19.42 1.86 12.66
C GLN A 86 -18.02 2.32 13.09
N ARG A 87 -17.12 1.37 13.34
CA ARG A 87 -15.72 1.64 13.69
C ARG A 87 -15.01 2.43 12.58
N LEU A 88 -15.12 2.00 11.33
CA LEU A 88 -14.62 2.75 10.17
C LEU A 88 -15.25 4.16 10.09
N GLY A 89 -16.52 4.29 10.42
CA GLY A 89 -17.24 5.56 10.46
C GLY A 89 -16.65 6.58 11.43
N LEU A 90 -15.98 6.15 12.51
CA LEU A 90 -15.29 7.07 13.45
C LEU A 90 -14.08 7.77 12.80
N ALA A 91 -13.31 7.09 11.96
CA ALA A 91 -12.24 7.73 11.19
C ALA A 91 -12.81 8.79 10.24
N LYS A 92 -13.95 8.48 9.64
CA LYS A 92 -14.72 9.42 8.80
C LYS A 92 -15.13 10.66 9.57
N GLN A 93 -15.69 10.50 10.74
CA GLN A 93 -16.09 11.62 11.60
C GLN A 93 -14.91 12.48 12.01
N ALA A 94 -13.75 11.87 12.26
CA ALA A 94 -12.50 12.56 12.56
C ALA A 94 -11.88 13.30 11.36
N GLY A 95 -12.39 13.07 10.13
CA GLY A 95 -12.00 13.76 8.91
C GLY A 95 -10.78 13.17 8.20
N PHE A 96 -10.40 11.90 8.48
CA PHE A 96 -9.40 11.19 7.67
C PHE A 96 -9.92 10.92 6.26
N ASP A 97 -9.04 10.86 5.27
CA ASP A 97 -9.38 10.53 3.88
C ASP A 97 -9.63 9.02 3.71
N GLY A 98 -9.09 8.18 4.59
CA GLY A 98 -9.28 6.73 4.57
C GLY A 98 -8.71 6.02 5.78
N VAL A 99 -8.67 4.68 5.70
CA VAL A 99 -8.18 3.79 6.75
C VAL A 99 -7.21 2.77 6.15
N ASP A 100 -6.12 2.49 6.85
CA ASP A 100 -5.30 1.31 6.62
C ASP A 100 -5.88 0.14 7.42
N PHE A 101 -6.25 -0.93 6.74
CA PHE A 101 -6.95 -2.09 7.31
C PHE A 101 -5.95 -3.07 7.93
N ASP A 102 -5.34 -2.67 9.06
CA ASP A 102 -4.22 -3.38 9.70
C ASP A 102 -4.63 -4.58 10.57
N GLU A 103 -5.93 -4.87 10.67
CA GLU A 103 -6.47 -6.03 11.37
C GLU A 103 -7.05 -7.09 10.40
N ALA A 104 -6.55 -7.18 9.17
CA ALA A 104 -7.08 -8.07 8.13
C ALA A 104 -7.20 -9.55 8.57
N GLY A 105 -6.33 -10.02 9.46
CA GLY A 105 -6.38 -11.38 9.97
C GLY A 105 -7.53 -11.70 10.94
N ARG A 106 -8.29 -10.69 11.37
CA ARG A 106 -9.45 -10.85 12.27
C ARG A 106 -10.77 -10.99 11.53
N PHE A 107 -10.79 -10.73 10.22
CA PHE A 107 -12.00 -10.67 9.42
C PHE A 107 -11.89 -11.56 8.19
N THR A 108 -13.01 -12.13 7.78
CA THR A 108 -13.13 -12.74 6.46
C THR A 108 -13.13 -11.67 5.37
N VAL A 109 -12.88 -12.09 4.13
CA VAL A 109 -12.93 -11.21 2.96
C VAL A 109 -14.30 -10.56 2.80
N GLU A 110 -15.36 -11.34 3.08
CA GLU A 110 -16.76 -10.94 2.98
C GLU A 110 -17.14 -9.90 4.05
N GLU A 111 -16.73 -10.13 5.31
CA GLU A 111 -16.96 -9.18 6.41
C GLU A 111 -16.27 -7.85 6.15
N ALA A 112 -15.00 -7.87 5.73
CA ALA A 112 -14.26 -6.66 5.40
C ALA A 112 -14.91 -5.89 4.26
N ARG A 113 -15.31 -6.57 3.18
CA ARG A 113 -16.03 -5.95 2.05
C ARG A 113 -17.35 -5.32 2.48
N ALA A 114 -18.17 -6.06 3.23
CA ALA A 114 -19.47 -5.59 3.68
C ALA A 114 -19.35 -4.33 4.55
N ALA A 115 -18.40 -4.31 5.48
CA ALA A 115 -18.17 -3.16 6.36
C ALA A 115 -17.72 -1.92 5.59
N VAL A 116 -16.84 -2.08 4.60
CA VAL A 116 -16.39 -0.97 3.74
C VAL A 116 -17.54 -0.45 2.88
N GLN A 117 -18.37 -1.33 2.31
CA GLN A 117 -19.54 -0.93 1.53
C GLN A 117 -20.58 -0.20 2.39
N GLU A 118 -20.84 -0.68 3.61
CA GLU A 118 -21.77 -0.07 4.55
C GLU A 118 -21.30 1.31 5.03
N SER A 119 -20.00 1.41 5.41
CA SER A 119 -19.43 2.67 5.94
C SER A 119 -19.17 3.71 4.86
N GLY A 120 -18.92 3.28 3.62
CA GLY A 120 -18.45 4.10 2.51
C GLY A 120 -17.08 4.72 2.75
N VAL A 121 -16.24 4.13 3.62
CA VAL A 121 -14.89 4.61 3.93
C VAL A 121 -13.89 3.99 2.96
N PHE A 122 -12.96 4.78 2.44
CA PHE A 122 -11.85 4.25 1.65
C PHE A 122 -10.87 3.49 2.55
N CYS A 123 -10.70 2.19 2.30
CA CYS A 123 -9.66 1.38 2.92
C CYS A 123 -8.58 1.10 1.87
N HIS A 124 -7.41 1.74 2.02
CA HIS A 124 -6.43 1.77 0.94
C HIS A 124 -5.35 0.68 1.01
N ASN A 125 -5.27 -0.06 2.11
CA ASN A 125 -4.23 -1.05 2.35
C ASN A 125 -4.76 -2.16 3.27
N ALA A 126 -4.10 -3.32 3.29
CA ALA A 126 -4.36 -4.36 4.28
C ALA A 126 -3.05 -4.83 4.93
N ILE A 127 -3.12 -5.12 6.22
CA ILE A 127 -2.01 -5.68 7.00
C ILE A 127 -2.56 -6.74 7.95
N ASN A 128 -1.69 -7.67 8.36
CA ASN A 128 -1.97 -8.57 9.48
C ASN A 128 -0.71 -8.71 10.35
N HIS A 129 -0.79 -8.30 11.60
CA HIS A 129 0.30 -8.35 12.57
C HIS A 129 0.91 -9.75 12.79
N ALA A 130 0.26 -10.82 12.31
CA ALA A 130 0.82 -12.17 12.30
C ALA A 130 2.17 -12.30 11.55
N HIS A 131 2.58 -11.31 10.77
CA HIS A 131 3.89 -11.27 10.12
C HIS A 131 5.07 -11.28 11.12
N TRP A 132 4.86 -10.85 12.36
CA TRP A 132 5.88 -10.90 13.41
C TRP A 132 6.20 -12.33 13.88
N ASP A 133 5.23 -13.25 13.79
CA ASP A 133 5.37 -14.65 14.15
C ASP A 133 5.53 -15.55 12.93
N LYS A 134 4.77 -15.27 11.86
CA LYS A 134 4.77 -16.01 10.59
C LYS A 134 5.74 -15.38 9.60
N ARG A 135 7.04 -15.42 9.95
CA ARG A 135 8.10 -14.68 9.26
C ARG A 135 8.57 -15.40 7.99
N LEU A 136 8.74 -14.66 6.91
CA LEU A 136 9.28 -15.20 5.65
C LEU A 136 10.80 -15.45 5.72
N THR A 137 11.46 -14.91 6.73
CA THR A 137 12.90 -15.10 7.00
C THR A 137 13.20 -16.35 7.82
N SER A 138 12.19 -16.95 8.49
CA SER A 138 12.36 -18.09 9.39
C SER A 138 13.12 -19.24 8.74
N ALA A 139 13.98 -19.90 9.50
CA ALA A 139 14.63 -21.16 9.08
C ALA A 139 13.59 -22.29 8.93
N ASP A 140 12.50 -22.25 9.74
CA ASP A 140 11.42 -23.22 9.69
C ASP A 140 10.52 -23.01 8.46
N PRO A 141 10.41 -23.99 7.55
CA PRO A 141 9.57 -23.89 6.36
C PRO A 141 8.07 -23.81 6.67
N GLU A 142 7.59 -24.36 7.79
CA GLU A 142 6.19 -24.30 8.19
C GLU A 142 5.82 -22.86 8.59
N VAL A 143 6.68 -22.18 9.33
CA VAL A 143 6.51 -20.76 9.68
C VAL A 143 6.46 -19.89 8.41
N ARG A 144 7.35 -20.15 7.44
CA ARG A 144 7.33 -19.43 6.15
C ARG A 144 6.05 -19.69 5.36
N SER A 145 5.60 -20.96 5.32
CA SER A 145 4.35 -21.33 4.64
C SER A 145 3.14 -20.64 5.28
N ALA A 146 3.09 -20.59 6.60
CA ALA A 146 2.07 -19.84 7.32
C ALA A 146 2.13 -18.32 7.03
N GLY A 147 3.33 -17.76 6.83
CA GLY A 147 3.54 -16.39 6.39
C GLY A 147 2.96 -16.13 4.99
N VAL A 148 3.24 -17.02 4.04
CA VAL A 148 2.68 -16.95 2.68
C VAL A 148 1.15 -17.02 2.70
N ALA A 149 0.58 -17.93 3.50
CA ALA A 149 -0.88 -18.04 3.64
C ALA A 149 -1.50 -16.76 4.23
N ASN A 150 -0.84 -16.17 5.24
CA ASN A 150 -1.25 -14.92 5.85
C ASN A 150 -1.26 -13.75 4.84
N ILE A 151 -0.19 -13.58 4.06
CA ILE A 151 -0.10 -12.53 3.04
C ILE A 151 -1.10 -12.77 1.91
N THR A 152 -1.31 -14.03 1.52
CA THR A 152 -2.36 -14.42 0.56
C THR A 152 -3.75 -13.95 1.00
N HIS A 153 -4.07 -14.10 2.30
CA HIS A 153 -5.32 -13.58 2.86
C HIS A 153 -5.37 -12.05 2.78
N CYS A 154 -4.30 -11.35 3.19
CA CYS A 154 -4.22 -9.88 3.12
C CYS A 154 -4.40 -9.36 1.69
N LEU A 155 -3.81 -10.01 0.68
CA LEU A 155 -3.98 -9.65 -0.74
C LEU A 155 -5.45 -9.74 -1.18
N ARG A 156 -6.17 -10.77 -0.74
CA ARG A 156 -7.61 -10.95 -1.01
C ARG A 156 -8.46 -9.92 -0.28
N VAL A 157 -8.15 -9.63 0.99
CA VAL A 157 -8.83 -8.58 1.75
C VAL A 157 -8.60 -7.23 1.10
N ALA A 158 -7.34 -6.86 0.80
CA ALA A 158 -7.00 -5.60 0.15
C ALA A 158 -7.78 -5.41 -1.16
N HIS A 159 -7.85 -6.43 -2.00
CA HIS A 159 -8.64 -6.41 -3.22
C HIS A 159 -10.15 -6.20 -2.95
N ALA A 160 -10.69 -6.91 -1.96
CA ALA A 160 -12.13 -6.89 -1.64
C ALA A 160 -12.61 -5.54 -1.07
N ILE A 161 -11.73 -4.84 -0.35
CA ILE A 161 -12.01 -3.50 0.24
C ILE A 161 -11.69 -2.35 -0.72
N GLY A 162 -11.24 -2.63 -1.95
CA GLY A 162 -10.85 -1.61 -2.92
C GLY A 162 -9.49 -0.98 -2.63
N GLY A 163 -8.62 -1.69 -1.90
CA GLY A 163 -7.27 -1.25 -1.57
C GLY A 163 -6.32 -1.23 -2.76
N SER A 164 -5.13 -0.69 -2.53
CA SER A 164 -4.06 -0.54 -3.51
C SER A 164 -2.71 -1.01 -2.95
N GLY A 165 -2.71 -2.04 -2.12
CA GLY A 165 -1.49 -2.68 -1.62
C GLY A 165 -1.67 -3.44 -0.32
N VAL A 166 -0.64 -4.21 0.01
CA VAL A 166 -0.52 -4.97 1.26
C VAL A 166 0.82 -4.66 1.90
N LEU A 167 0.81 -4.13 3.13
CA LEU A 167 2.03 -3.95 3.90
C LEU A 167 2.47 -5.29 4.48
N ILE A 168 3.77 -5.56 4.41
CA ILE A 168 4.40 -6.70 5.08
C ILE A 168 5.67 -6.30 5.83
N VAL A 169 5.91 -6.94 6.97
CA VAL A 169 7.25 -7.09 7.54
C VAL A 169 7.77 -8.46 7.14
N VAL A 170 8.91 -8.51 6.46
CA VAL A 170 9.42 -9.78 5.90
C VAL A 170 9.91 -10.77 6.96
N GLY A 171 10.30 -10.27 8.14
CA GLY A 171 10.79 -11.08 9.26
C GLY A 171 11.89 -10.38 10.03
N ARG A 172 12.93 -11.12 10.46
CA ARG A 172 14.00 -10.63 11.34
C ARG A 172 15.38 -10.99 10.82
N GLY A 173 16.36 -10.10 11.04
CA GLY A 173 17.77 -10.37 10.74
C GLY A 173 18.34 -11.51 11.59
N ASP A 174 17.84 -11.69 12.82
CA ASP A 174 18.28 -12.76 13.73
C ASP A 174 17.83 -14.18 13.31
N ASP A 175 17.02 -14.32 12.27
CA ASP A 175 16.61 -15.64 11.74
C ASP A 175 17.75 -16.39 10.98
N GLY A 176 18.91 -15.74 10.75
CA GLY A 176 20.07 -16.32 10.11
C GLY A 176 21.06 -15.27 9.60
N THR A 177 21.98 -15.67 8.75
CA THR A 177 22.84 -14.70 8.04
C THR A 177 22.04 -13.82 7.09
N GLU A 178 22.54 -12.63 6.78
CA GLU A 178 21.85 -11.71 5.86
C GLU A 178 21.53 -12.37 4.49
N SER A 179 22.46 -13.16 3.97
CA SER A 179 22.25 -13.90 2.73
C SER A 179 21.10 -14.91 2.84
N GLU A 180 21.06 -15.68 3.92
CA GLU A 180 20.00 -16.69 4.15
C GLU A 180 18.63 -16.07 4.35
N VAL A 181 18.52 -15.02 5.19
CA VAL A 181 17.23 -14.36 5.44
C VAL A 181 16.70 -13.69 4.18
N ASN A 182 17.58 -13.02 3.41
CA ASN A 182 17.19 -12.39 2.15
C ASN A 182 16.77 -13.44 1.10
N GLN A 183 17.48 -14.56 1.01
CA GLN A 183 17.14 -15.64 0.08
C GLN A 183 15.77 -16.25 0.41
N ARG A 184 15.51 -16.58 1.69
CA ARG A 184 14.24 -17.15 2.14
C ARG A 184 13.08 -16.18 1.88
N ALA A 185 13.20 -14.92 2.32
CA ALA A 185 12.18 -13.91 2.09
C ALA A 185 11.87 -13.72 0.60
N LYS A 186 12.91 -13.64 -0.25
CA LYS A 186 12.74 -13.55 -1.71
C LYS A 186 12.00 -14.74 -2.30
N GLN A 187 12.34 -15.95 -1.89
CA GLN A 187 11.68 -17.17 -2.39
C GLN A 187 10.20 -17.17 -2.04
N GLU A 188 9.84 -16.80 -0.82
CA GLU A 188 8.46 -16.79 -0.37
C GLU A 188 7.64 -15.65 -1.02
N ILE A 189 8.18 -14.45 -1.11
CA ILE A 189 7.51 -13.32 -1.78
C ILE A 189 7.27 -13.61 -3.26
N LYS A 190 8.23 -14.22 -3.97
CA LYS A 190 8.07 -14.59 -5.38
C LYS A 190 6.89 -15.53 -5.64
N LYS A 191 6.52 -16.39 -4.69
CA LYS A 191 5.33 -17.25 -4.80
C LYS A 191 4.03 -16.44 -4.80
N LEU A 192 4.04 -15.25 -4.20
CA LEU A 192 2.88 -14.37 -4.06
C LEU A 192 2.69 -13.43 -5.26
N LEU A 193 3.74 -13.17 -6.05
CA LEU A 193 3.69 -12.18 -7.14
C LEU A 193 2.61 -12.45 -8.20
N PRO A 194 2.35 -13.70 -8.63
CA PRO A 194 1.25 -13.95 -9.58
C PRO A 194 -0.12 -13.55 -9.02
N LEU A 195 -0.37 -13.81 -7.74
CA LEU A 195 -1.62 -13.40 -7.08
C LEU A 195 -1.68 -11.87 -6.90
N ALA A 196 -0.59 -11.26 -6.43
CA ALA A 196 -0.47 -9.81 -6.30
C ALA A 196 -0.80 -9.11 -7.63
N ALA A 197 -0.21 -9.58 -8.72
CA ALA A 197 -0.45 -9.07 -10.07
C ALA A 197 -1.91 -9.26 -10.52
N SER A 198 -2.49 -10.45 -10.30
CA SER A 198 -3.86 -10.75 -10.72
C SER A 198 -4.91 -9.92 -9.98
N LEU A 199 -4.61 -9.53 -8.75
CA LEU A 199 -5.50 -8.73 -7.90
C LEU A 199 -5.19 -7.22 -7.97
N GLY A 200 -4.12 -6.80 -8.66
CA GLY A 200 -3.68 -5.40 -8.69
C GLY A 200 -3.20 -4.87 -7.34
N GLN A 201 -2.66 -5.75 -6.47
CA GLN A 201 -2.27 -5.44 -5.10
C GLN A 201 -0.76 -5.60 -4.91
N PRO A 202 0.06 -4.54 -4.99
CA PRO A 202 1.47 -4.64 -4.71
C PRO A 202 1.74 -5.01 -3.26
N ILE A 203 2.81 -5.78 -3.05
CA ILE A 203 3.36 -6.12 -1.75
C ILE A 203 4.33 -5.02 -1.35
N LEU A 204 4.03 -4.32 -0.27
CA LEU A 204 4.78 -3.17 0.20
C LEU A 204 5.56 -3.55 1.47
N ILE A 205 6.88 -3.49 1.38
CA ILE A 205 7.78 -3.88 2.47
C ILE A 205 8.03 -2.69 3.37
N GLU A 206 7.79 -2.86 4.67
CA GLU A 206 8.02 -1.83 5.66
C GLU A 206 9.45 -1.90 6.23
N ASN A 207 10.08 -0.74 6.44
CA ASN A 207 11.29 -0.59 7.22
C ASN A 207 10.95 -0.56 8.72
N VAL A 208 11.32 -1.61 9.43
CA VAL A 208 11.08 -1.75 10.88
C VAL A 208 12.37 -2.10 11.62
N TRP A 209 12.35 -2.02 12.95
CA TRP A 209 13.50 -2.34 13.80
C TRP A 209 13.67 -3.86 13.99
N ASN A 210 14.00 -4.54 12.90
CA ASN A 210 14.09 -6.01 12.82
C ASN A 210 15.50 -6.52 12.45
N LYS A 211 16.51 -5.66 12.47
CA LYS A 211 17.90 -5.98 12.07
C LYS A 211 18.03 -6.45 10.62
N LEU A 212 17.13 -6.04 9.74
CA LEU A 212 17.22 -6.24 8.30
C LEU A 212 17.50 -4.93 7.59
N HIS A 213 18.43 -4.95 6.64
CA HIS A 213 18.78 -3.87 5.73
C HIS A 213 19.41 -2.61 6.36
N TYR A 214 19.59 -2.56 7.67
CA TYR A 214 20.37 -1.55 8.38
C TYR A 214 20.92 -2.11 9.70
N ASP A 215 21.92 -1.46 10.26
CA ASP A 215 22.57 -1.82 11.51
C ASP A 215 21.93 -1.05 12.67
N HIS A 216 21.34 -1.78 13.61
CA HIS A 216 20.66 -1.19 14.78
C HIS A 216 21.62 -0.47 15.74
N ASP A 217 22.90 -0.84 15.74
CA ASP A 217 23.92 -0.32 16.65
C ASP A 217 24.80 0.76 15.98
N ALA A 218 24.62 0.98 14.66
CA ALA A 218 25.37 1.98 13.92
C ALA A 218 24.81 3.41 14.11
N PRO A 219 25.63 4.44 13.81
CA PRO A 219 25.19 5.84 13.80
C PRO A 219 23.98 6.11 12.87
N PRO A 220 23.30 7.25 13.08
CA PRO A 220 22.04 7.56 12.39
C PRO A 220 22.19 8.02 10.93
N GLU A 221 23.38 7.97 10.34
CA GLU A 221 23.64 8.40 8.95
C GLU A 221 23.75 7.21 7.99
N GLN A 222 22.91 6.20 8.16
CA GLN A 222 22.96 4.99 7.34
C GLN A 222 22.35 5.20 5.96
N SER A 223 22.97 4.56 4.96
CA SER A 223 22.47 4.52 3.60
C SER A 223 21.26 3.56 3.47
N PRO A 224 20.24 3.89 2.64
CA PRO A 224 19.13 3.01 2.35
C PRO A 224 19.45 1.91 1.32
N ASN A 225 20.68 1.84 0.80
CA ASN A 225 21.01 1.01 -0.36
C ASN A 225 20.70 -0.48 -0.15
N ARG A 226 20.97 -1.05 1.02
CA ARG A 226 20.66 -2.46 1.31
C ARG A 226 19.17 -2.76 1.18
N PHE A 227 18.31 -1.81 1.58
CA PHE A 227 16.86 -1.94 1.44
C PHE A 227 16.42 -1.76 -0.02
N ILE A 228 17.00 -0.80 -0.73
CA ILE A 228 16.77 -0.59 -2.17
C ILE A 228 17.16 -1.84 -2.95
N ASP A 229 18.36 -2.37 -2.72
CA ASP A 229 18.86 -3.57 -3.39
C ASP A 229 17.96 -4.79 -3.15
N PHE A 230 17.44 -4.92 -1.93
CA PHE A 230 16.49 -5.98 -1.61
C PHE A 230 15.20 -5.85 -2.44
N VAL A 231 14.57 -4.68 -2.45
CA VAL A 231 13.33 -4.42 -3.22
C VAL A 231 13.58 -4.57 -4.72
N ASP A 232 14.65 -3.99 -5.27
CA ASP A 232 14.98 -4.07 -6.69
C ASP A 232 15.33 -5.48 -7.16
N SER A 233 15.79 -6.32 -6.25
CA SER A 233 16.12 -7.71 -6.57
C SER A 233 14.93 -8.56 -7.02
N PHE A 234 13.70 -8.11 -6.78
CA PHE A 234 12.49 -8.78 -7.27
C PHE A 234 12.25 -8.52 -8.75
N LYS A 235 12.74 -7.40 -9.30
CA LYS A 235 12.53 -6.96 -10.69
C LYS A 235 11.04 -6.99 -11.07
N SER A 236 10.17 -6.53 -10.18
CA SER A 236 8.73 -6.62 -10.29
C SER A 236 8.06 -5.32 -9.84
N PRO A 237 7.11 -4.78 -10.60
CA PRO A 237 6.32 -3.62 -10.16
C PRO A 237 5.35 -3.95 -9.01
N TRP A 238 5.21 -5.24 -8.66
CA TRP A 238 4.35 -5.72 -7.59
C TRP A 238 5.07 -5.81 -6.24
N VAL A 239 6.29 -5.26 -6.13
CA VAL A 239 7.01 -5.09 -4.88
C VAL A 239 7.45 -3.63 -4.77
N GLY A 240 7.15 -3.01 -3.65
CA GLY A 240 7.51 -1.64 -3.34
C GLY A 240 7.79 -1.47 -1.85
N MET A 241 7.87 -0.22 -1.41
CA MET A 241 8.13 0.13 -0.02
C MET A 241 6.90 0.80 0.61
N TYR A 242 6.61 0.38 1.83
CA TYR A 242 5.80 1.13 2.78
C TYR A 242 6.78 1.82 3.72
N TYR A 243 7.09 3.09 3.47
CA TYR A 243 8.14 3.79 4.18
C TYR A 243 7.64 4.35 5.51
N ASP A 244 8.14 3.81 6.61
CA ASP A 244 7.90 4.34 7.94
C ASP A 244 8.95 5.40 8.30
N ILE A 245 8.50 6.64 8.40
CA ILE A 245 9.33 7.82 8.67
C ILE A 245 9.87 7.80 10.10
N GLY A 246 9.03 7.45 11.08
CA GLY A 246 9.42 7.43 12.48
C GLY A 246 10.40 6.32 12.82
N ASN A 247 10.20 5.10 12.28
CA ASN A 247 11.16 4.01 12.39
C ASN A 247 12.53 4.41 11.81
N HIS A 248 12.48 5.07 10.66
CA HIS A 248 13.69 5.44 9.94
C HIS A 248 14.45 6.58 10.60
N TRP A 249 13.79 7.55 11.19
CA TRP A 249 14.45 8.72 11.77
C TRP A 249 15.59 8.37 12.74
N LYS A 250 15.51 7.23 13.42
CA LYS A 250 16.60 6.71 14.24
C LYS A 250 17.88 6.44 13.44
N TYR A 251 17.80 6.08 12.16
CA TYR A 251 18.89 5.49 11.37
C TYR A 251 19.35 6.32 10.19
N GLY A 252 18.64 7.37 9.81
CA GLY A 252 19.03 8.19 8.67
C GLY A 252 18.29 9.51 8.56
N GLN A 253 18.48 10.21 7.44
CA GLN A 253 17.83 11.48 7.14
C GLN A 253 16.64 11.23 6.20
N PRO A 254 15.39 11.59 6.57
CA PRO A 254 14.21 11.27 5.77
C PRO A 254 14.27 11.78 4.33
N ARG A 255 14.78 13.00 4.11
CA ARG A 255 14.91 13.56 2.77
C ARG A 255 15.85 12.76 1.87
N ASP A 256 17.00 12.37 2.41
CA ASP A 256 18.00 11.62 1.65
C ASP A 256 17.46 10.23 1.26
N TRP A 257 16.75 9.61 2.19
CA TRP A 257 16.14 8.31 1.94
C TRP A 257 14.97 8.39 0.96
N LEU A 258 14.10 9.40 1.08
CA LEU A 258 13.02 9.63 0.13
C LEU A 258 13.56 9.84 -1.29
N ASN A 259 14.61 10.66 -1.43
CA ASN A 259 15.26 10.90 -2.72
C ASN A 259 15.87 9.61 -3.29
N ALA A 260 16.49 8.78 -2.44
CA ALA A 260 17.06 7.49 -2.87
C ALA A 260 15.98 6.46 -3.21
N PHE A 261 14.87 6.42 -2.47
CA PHE A 261 13.75 5.51 -2.74
C PHE A 261 13.00 5.87 -4.01
N ALA A 262 12.77 7.17 -4.24
CA ALA A 262 12.04 7.69 -5.39
C ALA A 262 10.69 6.94 -5.58
N HIS A 263 10.43 6.40 -6.76
CA HIS A 263 9.20 5.68 -7.10
C HIS A 263 8.94 4.41 -6.27
N ARG A 264 9.91 3.91 -5.49
CA ARG A 264 9.74 2.73 -4.63
C ARG A 264 8.94 3.02 -3.38
N ALA A 265 8.96 4.28 -2.88
CA ALA A 265 8.15 4.72 -1.75
C ALA A 265 6.68 4.89 -2.18
N VAL A 266 5.89 3.83 -2.09
CA VAL A 266 4.49 3.80 -2.56
C VAL A 266 3.53 4.39 -1.53
N LYS A 267 3.74 4.06 -0.26
CA LYS A 267 2.94 4.57 0.88
C LYS A 267 3.85 4.90 2.06
N LEU A 268 3.32 5.69 3.00
CA LEU A 268 4.07 6.13 4.18
C LEU A 268 3.36 5.74 5.46
N ASP A 269 4.10 5.20 6.44
CA ASP A 269 3.70 5.17 7.85
C ASP A 269 4.28 6.37 8.59
N VAL A 270 3.49 6.89 9.52
CA VAL A 270 3.75 8.18 10.17
C VAL A 270 3.59 8.04 11.68
N LYS A 271 4.69 8.24 12.37
CA LYS A 271 4.73 8.37 13.82
C LYS A 271 5.82 9.37 14.20
N GLY A 272 5.66 10.06 15.31
CA GLY A 272 6.72 10.88 15.88
C GLY A 272 7.79 10.00 16.53
N PHE A 273 9.02 10.49 16.57
CA PHE A 273 10.11 9.84 17.28
C PHE A 273 11.02 10.88 17.92
N SER A 274 11.47 10.60 19.12
CA SER A 274 12.50 11.40 19.81
C SER A 274 13.82 10.65 19.84
N ARG A 275 14.82 11.12 19.09
CA ARG A 275 16.19 10.61 19.15
C ARG A 275 16.79 10.78 20.56
N ALA A 276 16.53 11.94 21.18
CA ALA A 276 17.03 12.24 22.53
C ALA A 276 16.55 11.25 23.58
N LYS A 277 15.29 10.77 23.45
CA LYS A 277 14.68 9.82 24.37
C LYS A 277 14.67 8.39 23.84
N ASN A 278 15.09 8.18 22.60
CA ASN A 278 15.06 6.91 21.87
C ASN A 278 13.69 6.20 21.98
N LYS A 279 12.60 6.94 21.74
CA LYS A 279 11.23 6.43 21.85
C LYS A 279 10.29 7.06 20.82
N PHE A 280 9.23 6.32 20.48
CA PHE A 280 8.10 6.87 19.72
C PHE A 280 7.30 7.85 20.57
N VAL A 281 6.81 8.89 19.92
CA VAL A 281 6.02 9.97 20.53
C VAL A 281 4.89 10.35 19.57
N ASP A 282 3.96 11.18 20.02
CA ASP A 282 2.92 11.71 19.13
C ASP A 282 3.52 12.61 18.05
N ILE A 283 2.97 12.52 16.85
CA ILE A 283 3.36 13.30 15.67
C ILE A 283 3.31 14.80 15.98
N THR A 284 4.36 15.52 15.66
CA THR A 284 4.51 16.97 15.96
C THR A 284 4.32 17.39 17.40
N SER A 285 4.40 16.45 18.35
CA SER A 285 4.44 16.79 19.79
C SER A 285 5.73 17.55 20.10
N PRO A 286 5.81 18.23 21.28
CA PRO A 286 7.04 18.91 21.67
C PRO A 286 8.27 17.99 21.83
N GLU A 287 8.07 16.69 21.97
CA GLU A 287 9.13 15.69 22.07
C GLU A 287 9.53 15.09 20.71
N ASP A 288 8.74 15.32 19.67
CA ASP A 288 8.98 14.82 18.31
C ASP A 288 10.07 15.66 17.64
N ASP A 289 11.20 15.04 17.35
CA ASP A 289 12.31 15.67 16.66
C ASP A 289 12.48 15.20 15.20
N VAL A 290 11.48 14.53 14.63
CA VAL A 290 11.43 14.23 13.20
C VAL A 290 11.43 15.54 12.42
N PRO A 291 12.37 15.73 11.46
CA PRO A 291 12.45 16.97 10.67
C PRO A 291 11.38 16.99 9.58
N TRP A 292 10.14 17.29 9.95
CA TRP A 292 8.98 17.27 9.04
C TRP A 292 9.11 18.20 7.85
N ASP A 293 9.88 19.30 7.98
CA ASP A 293 10.25 20.17 6.87
C ASP A 293 11.10 19.41 5.81
N GLN A 294 12.08 18.62 6.25
CA GLN A 294 12.89 17.79 5.36
C GLN A 294 12.08 16.64 4.74
N VAL A 295 11.12 16.09 5.49
CA VAL A 295 10.18 15.11 4.94
C VAL A 295 9.38 15.74 3.79
N ARG A 296 8.78 16.93 3.99
CA ARG A 296 8.04 17.63 2.93
C ARG A 296 8.91 17.93 1.71
N MET A 297 10.11 18.44 1.94
CA MET A 297 11.06 18.72 0.85
C MET A 297 11.40 17.45 0.06
N GLY A 298 11.66 16.33 0.75
CA GLY A 298 11.93 15.04 0.07
C GLY A 298 10.76 14.54 -0.74
N LEU A 299 9.53 14.68 -0.25
CA LEU A 299 8.32 14.32 -0.99
C LEU A 299 8.11 15.21 -2.22
N ASP A 300 8.44 16.49 -2.09
CA ASP A 300 8.39 17.44 -3.22
C ASP A 300 9.46 17.15 -4.25
N ASP A 301 10.69 16.88 -3.83
CA ASP A 301 11.83 16.57 -4.71
C ASP A 301 11.51 15.39 -5.65
N ILE A 302 10.79 14.37 -5.15
CA ILE A 302 10.42 13.18 -5.93
C ILE A 302 9.02 13.26 -6.56
N GLY A 303 8.29 14.37 -6.38
CA GLY A 303 6.92 14.52 -6.87
C GLY A 303 5.94 13.50 -6.29
N TRP A 304 6.13 13.08 -5.03
CA TRP A 304 5.36 12.01 -4.41
C TRP A 304 3.89 12.39 -4.23
N SER A 305 3.00 11.42 -4.46
CA SER A 305 1.56 11.50 -4.21
C SER A 305 1.06 10.15 -3.71
N GLY A 306 0.26 10.14 -2.65
CA GLY A 306 -0.24 8.88 -2.12
C GLY A 306 -0.81 8.97 -0.70
N TRP A 307 -0.91 7.80 -0.06
CA TRP A 307 -1.44 7.61 1.27
C TRP A 307 -0.35 7.71 2.34
N THR A 308 -0.62 8.53 3.35
CA THR A 308 0.15 8.60 4.60
C THR A 308 -0.72 8.08 5.74
N THR A 309 -0.21 7.14 6.51
CA THR A 309 -0.98 6.46 7.56
C THR A 309 -0.42 6.78 8.94
N ALA A 310 -1.24 7.30 9.85
CA ALA A 310 -0.83 7.44 11.25
C ALA A 310 -0.70 6.06 11.90
N GLU A 311 0.38 5.87 12.66
CA GLU A 311 0.63 4.71 13.52
C GLU A 311 1.05 5.18 14.91
N VAL A 312 0.09 5.67 15.69
CA VAL A 312 0.27 6.19 17.05
C VAL A 312 -0.85 5.69 17.96
N GLY A 313 -0.79 6.03 19.24
CA GLY A 313 -1.88 5.72 20.18
C GLY A 313 -3.23 6.25 19.69
N GLY A 314 -4.21 5.36 19.58
CA GLY A 314 -5.54 5.64 19.04
C GLY A 314 -6.56 6.04 20.12
N GLY A 315 -7.85 6.03 19.73
CA GLY A 315 -8.97 6.37 20.61
C GLY A 315 -10.30 6.58 19.89
N GLY A 316 -11.20 7.36 20.48
CA GLY A 316 -12.44 7.83 19.86
C GLY A 316 -12.20 8.99 18.90
N VAL A 317 -13.29 9.61 18.43
CA VAL A 317 -13.28 10.67 17.40
C VAL A 317 -12.36 11.83 17.79
N ASP A 318 -12.42 12.31 19.04
CA ASP A 318 -11.59 13.46 19.49
C ASP A 318 -10.09 13.16 19.36
N ARG A 319 -9.65 11.97 19.80
CA ARG A 319 -8.25 11.55 19.66
C ARG A 319 -7.85 11.40 18.19
N LEU A 320 -8.69 10.81 17.39
CA LEU A 320 -8.46 10.63 15.95
C LEU A 320 -8.38 11.98 15.23
N THR A 321 -9.24 12.95 15.60
CA THR A 321 -9.20 14.33 15.08
C THR A 321 -7.88 15.00 15.43
N LEU A 322 -7.43 14.89 16.68
CA LEU A 322 -6.13 15.42 17.09
C LEU A 322 -4.97 14.83 16.27
N VAL A 323 -4.97 13.49 16.07
CA VAL A 323 -3.92 12.83 15.27
C VAL A 323 -3.96 13.33 13.81
N ARG A 324 -5.13 13.48 13.23
CA ARG A 324 -5.27 14.04 11.88
C ARG A 324 -4.72 15.47 11.78
N GLU A 325 -5.01 16.32 12.77
CA GLU A 325 -4.48 17.70 12.82
C GLU A 325 -2.95 17.71 12.97
N GLN A 326 -2.40 16.80 13.77
CA GLN A 326 -0.95 16.61 13.88
C GLN A 326 -0.33 16.20 12.54
N MET A 327 -0.98 15.28 11.79
CA MET A 327 -0.54 14.91 10.44
C MET A 327 -0.64 16.07 9.46
N GLN A 328 -1.73 16.86 9.50
CA GLN A 328 -1.85 18.05 8.67
C GLN A 328 -0.69 19.03 8.91
N LYS A 329 -0.34 19.25 10.17
CA LYS A 329 0.81 20.08 10.54
C LYS A 329 2.13 19.49 10.03
N ALA A 330 2.32 18.16 10.15
CA ALA A 330 3.53 17.49 9.69
C ALA A 330 3.72 17.63 8.17
N PHE A 331 2.66 17.47 7.39
CA PHE A 331 2.71 17.50 5.91
C PHE A 331 2.37 18.86 5.30
N GLY A 332 1.87 19.82 6.05
CA GLY A 332 1.51 21.16 5.54
C GLY A 332 0.25 21.16 4.64
N VAL A 333 -0.75 20.31 4.94
CA VAL A 333 -1.97 20.11 4.13
C VAL A 333 -3.25 20.39 4.93
#